data_6bbcb0a95899392688b3964a2fe49501
#
_entry.id   6bbcb0a95899392688b3964a2fe49501
#
_cell.length_a   1.000
_cell.length_b   1.000
_cell.length_c   1.000
_cell.angle_alpha   90.00
_cell.angle_beta   90.00
_cell.angle_gamma   90.00
#
_symmetry.space_group_name_H-M   'P 1'
#
loop_
_entity.id
_entity.type
_entity.pdbx_description
1 polymer ?
#
loop_
_entity_poly.entity_id
_entity_poly.type
_entity_poly.pdbx_seq_one_letter_code
_entity_poly.pdbx_strand_id
1 'polypeptide(L)'
;MFVDRVTVDVEAGKGGDGCASFRREKYVPRGGPDGGDGGNGGSVIVVAEAGVDSLSELIHRKHWRAKGGTPGSGGNRHGANASDLTIRVPPGTVLIDAKGGFELKDLAAAGDTVVAAQGGRGGKGNTRFKSATNQTPREFTRGGEGEKRRITFELKVIADVGLLGKPNAGKSTLLSRVSRARPEIADYPFTTKIPNLGIIQVDMDRTMVMADIPGLIEGAHAGVGLGHEFLRHVERTRVLVHLVEPTPMDGTDPIENYSSLREELKLYDASLAERPEIVAVSKAELPDAQRVRDQLASASGEEVLQFSSVTGQGLKELMNRTYSLLVDEREASRR
;
A
#
# COMPACT_ATOMS: atom_id res chain seq x y z
N MET A 1 -15.29 1.06 0.29
CA MET A 1 -14.78 1.41 1.63
C MET A 1 -13.26 1.36 1.55
N PHE A 2 -12.59 2.46 1.74
CA PHE A 2 -11.13 2.53 1.75
C PHE A 2 -10.62 2.09 3.12
N VAL A 3 -9.61 1.24 3.16
CA VAL A 3 -9.06 0.68 4.38
C VAL A 3 -7.55 0.83 4.34
N ASP A 4 -7.04 1.56 5.30
CA ASP A 4 -5.63 1.90 5.45
C ASP A 4 -4.92 1.07 6.53
N ARG A 5 -5.69 0.49 7.46
CA ARG A 5 -5.14 -0.32 8.54
C ARG A 5 -6.02 -1.53 8.84
N VAL A 6 -5.43 -2.71 8.84
CA VAL A 6 -6.12 -3.95 9.16
C VAL A 6 -5.17 -4.92 9.88
N THR A 7 -5.68 -5.61 10.89
CA THR A 7 -4.92 -6.65 11.59
C THR A 7 -5.49 -8.02 11.23
N VAL A 8 -4.62 -8.93 10.79
CA VAL A 8 -4.99 -10.30 10.43
C VAL A 8 -4.10 -11.32 11.15
N ASP A 9 -4.62 -12.52 11.32
CA ASP A 9 -3.87 -13.67 11.80
C ASP A 9 -3.37 -14.48 10.60
N VAL A 10 -2.06 -14.68 10.52
CA VAL A 10 -1.40 -15.48 9.49
C VAL A 10 -0.84 -16.76 10.11
N GLU A 11 -1.12 -17.90 9.50
CA GLU A 11 -0.65 -19.22 9.93
C GLU A 11 -0.03 -19.94 8.74
N ALA A 12 1.26 -20.23 8.82
CA ALA A 12 1.95 -21.05 7.84
C ALA A 12 1.62 -22.54 8.03
N GLY A 13 1.78 -23.31 6.98
CA GLY A 13 1.49 -24.74 6.98
C GLY A 13 2.48 -25.52 7.84
N LYS A 14 2.01 -26.53 8.53
CA LYS A 14 2.84 -27.51 9.22
C LYS A 14 3.58 -28.39 8.20
N GLY A 15 4.81 -28.78 8.47
CA GLY A 15 5.49 -29.84 7.73
C GLY A 15 4.84 -31.20 7.91
N GLY A 16 4.84 -32.01 6.87
CA GLY A 16 4.41 -33.40 6.93
C GLY A 16 5.34 -34.25 7.80
N ASP A 17 4.83 -35.25 8.47
CA ASP A 17 5.63 -36.16 9.29
C ASP A 17 6.49 -37.07 8.38
N GLY A 18 7.68 -37.43 8.81
CA GLY A 18 8.47 -38.52 8.21
C GLY A 18 7.83 -39.86 8.49
N CYS A 19 8.20 -40.88 7.72
CA CYS A 19 7.67 -42.24 7.87
C CYS A 19 8.72 -43.20 8.39
N ALA A 20 8.33 -44.09 9.30
CA ALA A 20 9.13 -45.26 9.64
C ALA A 20 8.54 -46.52 8.95
N SER A 21 9.17 -46.97 7.89
CA SER A 21 8.76 -48.13 7.10
C SER A 21 9.94 -48.98 6.73
N PHE A 22 9.67 -50.24 6.44
CA PHE A 22 10.68 -51.24 6.04
C PHE A 22 10.20 -51.96 4.79
N ARG A 23 11.11 -52.16 3.84
CA ARG A 23 10.89 -52.88 2.59
C ARG A 23 10.41 -54.30 2.87
N ARG A 24 9.30 -54.70 2.28
CA ARG A 24 8.73 -56.04 2.38
C ARG A 24 8.45 -56.55 0.96
N GLU A 25 9.20 -57.56 0.54
CA GLU A 25 9.01 -58.20 -0.76
C GLU A 25 9.04 -59.73 -0.62
N LYS A 26 8.49 -60.43 -1.60
CA LYS A 26 8.26 -61.87 -1.56
C LYS A 26 9.51 -62.71 -1.21
N TYR A 27 10.71 -62.26 -1.56
CA TYR A 27 11.98 -62.94 -1.32
C TYR A 27 12.97 -62.11 -0.47
N VAL A 28 12.52 -61.04 0.16
CA VAL A 28 13.32 -60.14 1.01
C VAL A 28 12.64 -60.03 2.39
N PRO A 29 12.76 -61.05 3.28
CA PRO A 29 12.05 -61.06 4.55
C PRO A 29 12.55 -60.03 5.56
N ARG A 30 13.80 -59.51 5.39
CA ARG A 30 14.41 -58.46 6.22
C ARG A 30 14.93 -57.32 5.35
N GLY A 31 13.97 -56.59 4.75
CA GLY A 31 14.30 -55.38 3.97
C GLY A 31 14.80 -54.25 4.87
N GLY A 32 15.64 -53.36 4.31
CA GLY A 32 16.13 -52.18 5.02
C GLY A 32 15.05 -51.12 5.22
N PRO A 33 15.36 -50.03 5.92
CA PRO A 33 14.44 -48.89 6.08
C PRO A 33 14.15 -48.26 4.72
N ASP A 34 12.86 -47.96 4.47
CA ASP A 34 12.36 -47.38 3.22
C ASP A 34 11.33 -46.27 3.47
N GLY A 35 11.26 -45.73 4.68
CA GLY A 35 10.37 -44.62 5.00
C GLY A 35 10.86 -43.31 4.40
N GLY A 36 9.97 -42.65 3.67
CA GLY A 36 10.22 -41.34 3.04
C GLY A 36 10.10 -40.16 4.02
N ASP A 37 10.67 -39.05 3.63
CA ASP A 37 10.56 -37.78 4.38
C ASP A 37 9.18 -37.17 4.17
N GLY A 38 8.71 -36.36 5.11
CA GLY A 38 7.53 -35.49 4.93
C GLY A 38 7.86 -34.28 4.06
N GLY A 39 6.84 -33.74 3.42
CA GLY A 39 6.93 -32.49 2.66
C GLY A 39 6.92 -31.25 3.55
N ASN A 40 7.46 -30.14 3.07
CA ASN A 40 7.42 -28.86 3.78
C ASN A 40 6.02 -28.26 3.74
N GLY A 41 5.63 -27.55 4.78
CA GLY A 41 4.44 -26.70 4.81
C GLY A 41 4.64 -25.46 3.95
N GLY A 42 3.55 -24.91 3.42
CA GLY A 42 3.56 -23.65 2.68
C GLY A 42 3.79 -22.46 3.60
N SER A 43 4.53 -21.48 3.13
CA SER A 43 4.71 -20.19 3.80
C SER A 43 3.56 -19.24 3.44
N VAL A 44 3.41 -18.16 4.23
CA VAL A 44 2.55 -17.04 3.88
C VAL A 44 3.44 -15.90 3.40
N ILE A 45 3.27 -15.50 2.15
CA ILE A 45 4.07 -14.46 1.49
C ILE A 45 3.15 -13.27 1.21
N VAL A 46 3.61 -12.07 1.54
CA VAL A 46 2.92 -10.83 1.17
C VAL A 46 3.65 -10.21 -0.01
N VAL A 47 2.88 -9.75 -0.99
CA VAL A 47 3.40 -9.16 -2.24
C VAL A 47 2.70 -7.83 -2.49
N ALA A 48 3.47 -6.77 -2.72
CA ALA A 48 2.94 -5.53 -3.23
C ALA A 48 2.67 -5.64 -4.73
N GLU A 49 1.42 -5.48 -5.15
CA GLU A 49 1.00 -5.63 -6.55
C GLU A 49 0.39 -4.34 -7.08
N ALA A 50 0.86 -3.90 -8.27
CA ALA A 50 0.28 -2.75 -8.95
C ALA A 50 -1.17 -3.05 -9.36
N GLY A 51 -2.07 -2.09 -9.14
CA GLY A 51 -3.52 -2.27 -9.41
C GLY A 51 -4.32 -2.77 -8.22
N VAL A 52 -3.67 -3.09 -7.09
CA VAL A 52 -4.34 -3.25 -5.81
C VAL A 52 -4.36 -1.90 -5.10
N ASP A 53 -5.55 -1.33 -4.87
CA ASP A 53 -5.70 0.06 -4.40
C ASP A 53 -6.09 0.16 -2.92
N SER A 54 -6.44 -0.95 -2.26
CA SER A 54 -6.86 -0.93 -0.86
C SER A 54 -6.62 -2.25 -0.15
N LEU A 55 -6.64 -2.22 1.19
CA LEU A 55 -6.56 -3.41 2.06
C LEU A 55 -7.94 -4.06 2.29
N SER A 56 -8.95 -3.75 1.48
CA SER A 56 -10.33 -4.22 1.66
C SER A 56 -10.47 -5.74 1.67
N GLU A 57 -9.67 -6.48 0.88
CA GLU A 57 -9.67 -7.94 0.87
C GLU A 57 -9.32 -8.52 2.25
N LEU A 58 -8.42 -7.86 2.98
CA LEU A 58 -7.96 -8.31 4.30
C LEU A 58 -9.03 -8.12 5.40
N ILE A 59 -9.99 -7.21 5.21
CA ILE A 59 -11.11 -7.04 6.17
C ILE A 59 -12.04 -8.24 6.12
N HIS A 60 -12.35 -8.69 4.91
CA HIS A 60 -13.29 -9.78 4.71
C HIS A 60 -12.72 -11.12 5.13
N ARG A 61 -11.38 -11.26 5.15
CA ARG A 61 -10.69 -12.47 5.55
C ARG A 61 -9.62 -12.17 6.60
N LYS A 62 -9.97 -12.37 7.87
CA LYS A 62 -9.06 -12.10 9.00
C LYS A 62 -8.07 -13.24 9.31
N HIS A 63 -8.27 -14.43 8.76
CA HIS A 63 -7.44 -15.61 9.00
C HIS A 63 -6.88 -16.15 7.68
N TRP A 64 -5.57 -16.12 7.55
CA TRP A 64 -4.85 -16.57 6.37
C TRP A 64 -3.98 -17.75 6.72
N ARG A 65 -4.41 -18.95 6.26
CA ARG A 65 -3.76 -20.20 6.59
C ARG A 65 -3.24 -20.90 5.32
N ALA A 66 -1.92 -21.14 5.25
CA ALA A 66 -1.29 -21.94 4.22
C ALA A 66 -1.51 -23.44 4.49
N LYS A 67 -1.43 -24.25 3.45
CA LYS A 67 -1.58 -25.69 3.53
C LYS A 67 -0.36 -26.34 4.17
N GLY A 68 -0.57 -27.44 4.89
CA GLY A 68 0.52 -28.29 5.41
C GLY A 68 1.11 -29.18 4.32
N GLY A 69 2.39 -29.57 4.51
CA GLY A 69 3.02 -30.61 3.72
C GLY A 69 2.40 -31.97 3.98
N THR A 70 2.46 -32.86 3.00
CA THR A 70 1.95 -34.24 3.18
C THR A 70 2.97 -35.11 3.89
N PRO A 71 2.55 -36.11 4.67
CA PRO A 71 3.47 -37.03 5.32
C PRO A 71 4.20 -37.92 4.31
N GLY A 72 5.39 -38.38 4.66
CA GLY A 72 6.10 -39.42 3.94
C GLY A 72 5.42 -40.79 4.08
N SER A 73 5.74 -41.71 3.18
CA SER A 73 5.20 -43.08 3.21
C SER A 73 6.30 -44.11 2.88
N GLY A 74 5.95 -45.40 2.98
CA GLY A 74 6.86 -46.51 2.65
C GLY A 74 7.26 -46.53 1.17
N GLY A 75 8.33 -47.26 0.85
CA GLY A 75 8.86 -47.32 -0.51
C GLY A 75 9.62 -46.08 -0.92
N ASN A 76 10.26 -45.37 0.02
CA ASN A 76 11.00 -44.11 -0.17
C ASN A 76 10.13 -42.98 -0.78
N ARG A 77 8.81 -43.01 -0.59
CA ARG A 77 7.92 -41.96 -1.11
C ARG A 77 7.94 -40.77 -0.16
N HIS A 78 8.52 -39.69 -0.64
CA HIS A 78 8.51 -38.40 0.08
C HIS A 78 7.14 -37.73 -0.02
N GLY A 79 6.75 -37.05 1.05
CA GLY A 79 5.57 -36.20 1.04
C GLY A 79 5.76 -35.00 0.13
N ALA A 80 4.66 -34.56 -0.50
CA ALA A 80 4.67 -33.34 -1.32
C ALA A 80 4.75 -32.08 -0.45
N ASN A 81 5.54 -31.12 -0.89
CA ASN A 81 5.57 -29.78 -0.31
C ASN A 81 4.24 -29.07 -0.61
N ALA A 82 3.76 -28.29 0.33
CA ALA A 82 2.61 -27.42 0.10
C ALA A 82 3.04 -26.16 -0.67
N SER A 83 2.12 -25.62 -1.46
CA SER A 83 2.29 -24.32 -2.09
C SER A 83 2.19 -23.19 -1.07
N ASP A 84 2.97 -22.13 -1.29
CA ASP A 84 2.88 -20.93 -0.51
C ASP A 84 1.53 -20.20 -0.75
N LEU A 85 1.07 -19.49 0.28
CA LEU A 85 -0.12 -18.65 0.22
C LEU A 85 0.32 -17.20 0.02
N THR A 86 -0.14 -16.59 -1.07
CA THR A 86 0.18 -15.18 -1.36
C THR A 86 -0.96 -14.28 -0.92
N ILE A 87 -0.60 -13.22 -0.19
CA ILE A 87 -1.47 -12.09 0.16
C ILE A 87 -1.03 -10.92 -0.68
N ARG A 88 -1.96 -10.32 -1.44
CA ARG A 88 -1.69 -9.17 -2.29
C ARG A 88 -2.08 -7.89 -1.57
N VAL A 89 -1.21 -6.90 -1.61
CA VAL A 89 -1.40 -5.60 -0.96
C VAL A 89 -0.98 -4.47 -1.89
N PRO A 90 -1.47 -3.25 -1.68
CA PRO A 90 -1.00 -2.07 -2.41
C PRO A 90 0.49 -1.80 -2.14
N PRO A 91 1.24 -1.24 -3.11
CA PRO A 91 2.54 -0.64 -2.85
C PRO A 91 2.44 0.47 -1.80
N GLY A 92 3.45 0.58 -0.92
CA GLY A 92 3.41 1.49 0.24
C GLY A 92 2.76 0.89 1.48
N THR A 93 2.50 -0.42 1.49
CA THR A 93 2.00 -1.12 2.67
C THR A 93 3.13 -1.51 3.61
N VAL A 94 3.01 -1.14 4.89
CA VAL A 94 3.91 -1.56 5.97
C VAL A 94 3.30 -2.71 6.73
N LEU A 95 4.11 -3.72 7.00
CA LEU A 95 3.76 -4.82 7.87
C LEU A 95 4.35 -4.60 9.26
N ILE A 96 3.51 -4.63 10.27
CA ILE A 96 3.89 -4.44 11.68
C ILE A 96 3.51 -5.69 12.46
N ASP A 97 4.44 -6.24 13.25
CA ASP A 97 4.09 -7.30 14.20
C ASP A 97 3.15 -6.76 15.27
N ALA A 98 1.93 -7.29 15.36
CA ALA A 98 0.91 -6.77 16.26
C ALA A 98 1.23 -7.04 17.75
N LYS A 99 2.13 -8.00 18.05
CA LYS A 99 2.54 -8.31 19.43
C LYS A 99 3.74 -7.46 19.85
N GLY A 100 4.72 -7.33 18.96
CA GLY A 100 5.97 -6.62 19.24
C GLY A 100 5.92 -5.13 18.90
N GLY A 101 4.98 -4.69 18.09
CA GLY A 101 4.86 -3.30 17.64
C GLY A 101 5.99 -2.83 16.71
N PHE A 102 6.86 -3.73 16.25
CA PHE A 102 7.97 -3.40 15.35
C PHE A 102 7.60 -3.64 13.89
N GLU A 103 8.21 -2.86 13.02
CA GLU A 103 8.05 -2.99 11.57
C GLU A 103 8.77 -4.25 11.07
N LEU A 104 8.02 -5.13 10.40
CA LEU A 104 8.58 -6.32 9.75
C LEU A 104 9.19 -5.97 8.39
N LYS A 105 8.47 -5.19 7.60
CA LYS A 105 8.89 -4.76 6.27
C LYS A 105 8.01 -3.64 5.76
N ASP A 106 8.63 -2.69 5.07
CA ASP A 106 7.97 -1.70 4.22
C ASP A 106 7.99 -2.22 2.76
N LEU A 107 6.82 -2.36 2.17
CA LEU A 107 6.63 -2.78 0.77
C LEU A 107 6.39 -1.54 -0.09
N ALA A 108 7.44 -0.73 -0.28
CA ALA A 108 7.36 0.59 -0.91
C ALA A 108 7.04 0.52 -2.41
N ALA A 109 7.55 -0.49 -3.12
CA ALA A 109 7.41 -0.63 -4.57
C ALA A 109 6.57 -1.85 -4.97
N ALA A 110 5.95 -1.78 -6.16
CA ALA A 110 5.31 -2.95 -6.74
C ALA A 110 6.36 -4.04 -7.04
N GLY A 111 6.05 -5.28 -6.65
CA GLY A 111 6.96 -6.41 -6.73
C GLY A 111 7.72 -6.70 -5.43
N ASP A 112 7.68 -5.79 -4.45
CA ASP A 112 8.24 -6.06 -3.13
C ASP A 112 7.54 -7.22 -2.46
N THR A 113 8.32 -8.08 -1.82
CA THR A 113 7.82 -9.29 -1.15
C THR A 113 8.41 -9.47 0.24
N VAL A 114 7.64 -10.12 1.11
CA VAL A 114 8.12 -10.53 2.42
C VAL A 114 7.44 -11.84 2.85
N VAL A 115 8.21 -12.71 3.50
CA VAL A 115 7.66 -13.90 4.15
C VAL A 115 7.07 -13.49 5.50
N ALA A 116 5.75 -13.44 5.57
CA ALA A 116 5.00 -13.06 6.76
C ALA A 116 5.00 -14.16 7.83
N ALA A 117 4.94 -15.43 7.40
CA ALA A 117 5.06 -16.59 8.27
C ALA A 117 5.72 -17.75 7.52
N GLN A 118 6.74 -18.36 8.12
CA GLN A 118 7.52 -19.44 7.53
C GLN A 118 6.86 -20.79 7.71
N GLY A 119 6.77 -21.58 6.61
CA GLY A 119 6.27 -22.95 6.64
C GLY A 119 7.14 -23.88 7.47
N GLY A 120 6.52 -24.85 8.12
CA GLY A 120 7.21 -25.88 8.89
C GLY A 120 7.98 -26.83 7.99
N ARG A 121 9.18 -27.22 8.41
CA ARG A 121 9.98 -28.21 7.67
C ARG A 121 9.38 -29.61 7.77
N GLY A 122 9.45 -30.37 6.67
CA GLY A 122 9.08 -31.78 6.66
C GLY A 122 9.96 -32.62 7.58
N GLY A 123 9.34 -33.60 8.22
CA GLY A 123 10.01 -34.56 9.08
C GLY A 123 10.87 -35.54 8.27
N LYS A 124 11.93 -36.03 8.86
CA LYS A 124 12.84 -37.03 8.25
C LYS A 124 12.25 -38.43 8.42
N GLY A 125 12.25 -39.22 7.34
CA GLY A 125 11.95 -40.65 7.37
C GLY A 125 13.07 -41.49 7.95
N ASN A 126 12.78 -42.75 8.31
CA ASN A 126 13.76 -43.60 8.96
C ASN A 126 14.95 -43.94 8.07
N THR A 127 14.83 -43.83 6.76
CA THR A 127 15.96 -44.00 5.82
C THR A 127 17.13 -43.03 6.11
N ARG A 128 16.81 -41.82 6.61
CA ARG A 128 17.82 -40.79 6.96
C ARG A 128 18.63 -41.10 8.22
N PHE A 129 18.15 -42.05 9.06
CA PHE A 129 18.79 -42.43 10.32
C PHE A 129 19.61 -43.71 10.19
N LYS A 130 19.70 -44.28 8.95
CA LYS A 130 20.52 -45.43 8.67
C LYS A 130 22.01 -45.06 8.80
N SER A 131 22.71 -45.84 9.61
CA SER A 131 24.16 -45.70 9.82
C SER A 131 24.83 -47.07 9.87
N ALA A 132 26.18 -47.14 9.93
CA ALA A 132 26.94 -48.37 10.05
C ALA A 132 26.57 -49.17 11.33
N THR A 133 26.27 -48.43 12.39
CA THR A 133 25.92 -49.04 13.70
C THR A 133 24.41 -49.23 13.88
N ASN A 134 23.56 -48.51 13.10
CA ASN A 134 22.09 -48.67 13.14
C ASN A 134 21.57 -48.89 11.71
N GLN A 135 21.50 -50.16 11.28
CA GLN A 135 21.06 -50.53 9.92
C GLN A 135 19.53 -50.61 9.78
N THR A 136 18.77 -50.68 10.89
CA THR A 136 17.32 -50.82 10.91
C THR A 136 16.67 -49.78 11.84
N PRO A 137 16.89 -48.49 11.60
CA PRO A 137 16.33 -47.45 12.46
C PRO A 137 14.80 -47.44 12.37
N ARG A 138 14.14 -47.34 13.51
CA ARG A 138 12.67 -47.16 13.64
C ARG A 138 12.31 -45.72 13.92
N GLU A 139 13.31 -44.87 14.02
CA GLU A 139 13.13 -43.45 14.32
C GLU A 139 12.71 -42.68 13.08
N PHE A 140 11.84 -41.72 13.26
CA PHE A 140 11.46 -40.71 12.29
C PHE A 140 11.23 -39.40 13.04
N THR A 141 11.25 -38.26 12.36
CA THR A 141 10.91 -37.01 12.99
C THR A 141 9.52 -36.52 12.52
N ARG A 142 8.80 -35.88 13.42
CA ARG A 142 7.58 -35.17 13.05
C ARG A 142 7.90 -33.94 12.24
N GLY A 143 6.97 -33.52 11.40
CA GLY A 143 7.05 -32.23 10.71
C GLY A 143 7.05 -31.06 11.70
N GLY A 144 7.86 -30.06 11.39
CA GLY A 144 7.92 -28.83 12.16
C GLY A 144 6.59 -28.07 12.10
N GLU A 145 6.25 -27.38 13.18
CA GLU A 145 5.11 -26.48 13.18
C GLU A 145 5.36 -25.28 12.24
N GLY A 146 4.31 -24.81 11.56
CA GLY A 146 4.34 -23.56 10.82
C GLY A 146 4.28 -22.36 11.76
N GLU A 147 4.86 -21.27 11.33
CA GLU A 147 4.88 -20.02 12.09
C GLU A 147 3.46 -19.42 12.16
N LYS A 148 3.13 -18.82 13.30
CA LYS A 148 1.88 -18.09 13.51
C LYS A 148 2.20 -16.70 13.97
N ARG A 149 1.66 -15.71 13.25
CA ARG A 149 1.83 -14.30 13.59
C ARG A 149 0.51 -13.55 13.48
N ARG A 150 0.39 -12.51 14.27
CA ARG A 150 -0.64 -11.51 14.12
C ARG A 150 0.02 -10.27 13.55
N ILE A 151 -0.40 -9.87 12.34
CA ILE A 151 0.24 -8.80 11.57
C ILE A 151 -0.77 -7.69 11.34
N THR A 152 -0.36 -6.47 11.61
CA THR A 152 -1.06 -5.26 11.23
C THR A 152 -0.48 -4.77 9.91
N PHE A 153 -1.33 -4.66 8.91
CA PHE A 153 -1.04 -4.02 7.64
C PHE A 153 -1.45 -2.56 7.75
N GLU A 154 -0.56 -1.66 7.41
CA GLU A 154 -0.81 -0.22 7.40
C GLU A 154 -0.35 0.36 6.07
N LEU A 155 -1.26 1.04 5.38
CA LEU A 155 -0.97 1.69 4.11
C LEU A 155 -0.40 3.09 4.39
N LYS A 156 0.88 3.31 4.11
CA LYS A 156 1.55 4.62 4.29
C LYS A 156 1.12 5.63 3.24
N VAL A 157 0.79 5.19 2.03
CA VAL A 157 0.33 6.07 0.94
C VAL A 157 -1.19 6.19 0.99
N ILE A 158 -1.68 7.36 1.36
CA ILE A 158 -3.12 7.62 1.44
C ILE A 158 -3.67 8.09 0.11
N ALA A 159 -2.87 8.86 -0.64
CA ALA A 159 -3.23 9.34 -1.97
C ALA A 159 -1.97 9.53 -2.83
N ASP A 160 -2.12 9.35 -4.13
CA ASP A 160 -1.07 9.67 -5.10
C ASP A 160 -0.90 11.18 -5.24
N VAL A 161 -2.02 11.91 -5.16
CA VAL A 161 -2.12 13.35 -5.42
C VAL A 161 -2.78 14.07 -4.26
N GLY A 162 -2.16 15.11 -3.75
CA GLY A 162 -2.73 16.02 -2.75
C GLY A 162 -3.27 17.28 -3.38
N LEU A 163 -4.53 17.64 -3.08
CA LEU A 163 -5.11 18.93 -3.46
C LEU A 163 -4.79 19.99 -2.42
N LEU A 164 -4.13 21.06 -2.83
CA LEU A 164 -3.82 22.24 -2.03
C LEU A 164 -4.68 23.43 -2.47
N GLY A 165 -4.85 24.37 -1.61
CA GLY A 165 -5.54 25.63 -1.92
C GLY A 165 -6.34 26.14 -0.74
N LYS A 166 -6.62 27.44 -0.73
CA LYS A 166 -7.44 28.10 0.29
C LYS A 166 -8.86 27.49 0.37
N PRO A 167 -9.60 27.72 1.46
CA PRO A 167 -11.03 27.41 1.51
C PRO A 167 -11.74 28.03 0.29
N ASN A 168 -12.70 27.31 -0.26
CA ASN A 168 -13.48 27.69 -1.44
C ASN A 168 -12.71 27.75 -2.78
N ALA A 169 -11.42 27.38 -2.82
CA ALA A 169 -10.66 27.24 -4.06
C ALA A 169 -11.19 26.14 -5.01
N GLY A 170 -12.23 25.39 -4.59
CA GLY A 170 -12.88 24.40 -5.43
C GLY A 170 -12.32 22.97 -5.30
N LYS A 171 -11.51 22.67 -4.27
CA LYS A 171 -10.91 21.34 -4.04
C LYS A 171 -11.93 20.21 -3.99
N SER A 172 -12.88 20.31 -3.07
CA SER A 172 -13.91 19.26 -2.89
C SER A 172 -14.87 19.18 -4.09
N THR A 173 -15.11 20.31 -4.79
CA THR A 173 -15.90 20.34 -6.02
C THR A 173 -15.18 19.62 -7.16
N LEU A 174 -13.87 19.88 -7.31
CA LEU A 174 -13.03 19.17 -8.28
C LEU A 174 -13.06 17.67 -7.99
N LEU A 175 -12.77 17.28 -6.75
CA LEU A 175 -12.72 15.88 -6.34
C LEU A 175 -14.05 15.16 -6.62
N SER A 176 -15.18 15.80 -6.29
CA SER A 176 -16.53 15.24 -6.55
C SER A 176 -16.83 15.10 -8.04
N ARG A 177 -16.27 15.99 -8.88
CA ARG A 177 -16.51 15.98 -10.32
C ARG A 177 -15.71 14.93 -11.08
N VAL A 178 -14.46 14.67 -10.64
CA VAL A 178 -13.54 13.76 -11.33
C VAL A 178 -13.52 12.35 -10.74
N SER A 179 -14.05 12.19 -9.53
CA SER A 179 -14.12 10.87 -8.89
C SER A 179 -15.18 9.98 -9.53
N ARG A 180 -14.83 8.72 -9.77
CA ARG A 180 -15.75 7.69 -10.33
C ARG A 180 -16.87 7.30 -9.38
N ALA A 181 -16.59 7.32 -8.08
CA ALA A 181 -17.55 7.10 -7.01
C ALA A 181 -17.69 8.40 -6.21
N ARG A 182 -18.77 8.57 -5.44
CA ARG A 182 -18.84 9.68 -4.49
C ARG A 182 -17.58 9.62 -3.60
N PRO A 183 -16.88 10.76 -3.40
CA PRO A 183 -15.72 10.79 -2.52
C PRO A 183 -16.08 10.13 -1.19
N GLU A 184 -15.29 9.15 -0.79
CA GLU A 184 -15.50 8.50 0.50
C GLU A 184 -14.84 9.33 1.59
N ILE A 185 -15.61 9.58 2.62
CA ILE A 185 -15.12 10.17 3.86
C ILE A 185 -14.38 9.05 4.59
N ALA A 186 -13.07 9.11 4.62
CA ALA A 186 -12.25 8.12 5.31
C ALA A 186 -12.12 8.55 6.78
N ASP A 187 -12.78 7.81 7.67
CA ASP A 187 -12.74 8.05 9.12
C ASP A 187 -11.43 7.50 9.70
N TYR A 188 -10.42 8.36 9.76
CA TYR A 188 -9.14 8.02 10.36
C TYR A 188 -9.16 8.34 11.86
N PRO A 189 -8.86 7.38 12.75
CA PRO A 189 -8.97 7.55 14.20
C PRO A 189 -8.04 8.62 14.79
N PHE A 190 -7.18 9.21 13.95
CA PHE A 190 -6.18 10.22 14.33
C PHE A 190 -6.36 11.57 13.62
N THR A 191 -7.49 11.80 12.92
CA THR A 191 -7.78 13.08 12.26
C THR A 191 -8.94 13.81 12.91
N THR A 192 -8.74 15.08 13.27
CA THR A 192 -9.82 15.97 13.73
C THR A 192 -10.68 16.49 12.59
N LYS A 193 -10.17 16.44 11.34
CA LYS A 193 -10.92 16.68 10.10
C LYS A 193 -10.61 15.57 9.11
N ILE A 194 -11.63 14.94 8.62
CA ILE A 194 -11.57 13.75 7.78
C ILE A 194 -11.27 14.18 6.34
N PRO A 195 -10.17 13.68 5.71
CA PRO A 195 -9.88 13.98 4.32
C PRO A 195 -10.91 13.31 3.40
N ASN A 196 -11.29 14.00 2.34
CA ASN A 196 -12.07 13.41 1.29
C ASN A 196 -11.13 12.76 0.27
N LEU A 197 -11.32 11.46 0.04
CA LEU A 197 -10.57 10.71 -0.95
C LEU A 197 -11.42 10.42 -2.17
N GLY A 198 -10.83 10.53 -3.36
CA GLY A 198 -11.48 10.17 -4.61
C GLY A 198 -10.58 9.30 -5.47
N ILE A 199 -11.14 8.20 -6.00
CA ILE A 199 -10.47 7.39 -7.02
C ILE A 199 -10.82 8.01 -8.37
N ILE A 200 -9.79 8.45 -9.10
CA ILE A 200 -9.90 9.11 -10.39
C ILE A 200 -9.46 8.14 -11.47
N GLN A 201 -10.36 7.87 -12.38
CA GLN A 201 -10.06 7.10 -13.58
C GLN A 201 -9.77 8.08 -14.72
N VAL A 202 -8.50 8.14 -15.12
CA VAL A 202 -8.07 8.99 -16.24
C VAL A 202 -8.50 8.36 -17.57
N ASP A 203 -8.33 7.02 -17.68
CA ASP A 203 -8.83 6.17 -18.76
C ASP A 203 -9.02 4.71 -18.29
N MET A 204 -9.14 3.74 -19.22
CA MET A 204 -9.45 2.33 -18.90
C MET A 204 -8.41 1.68 -17.97
N ASP A 205 -7.12 2.04 -18.12
CA ASP A 205 -6.00 1.39 -17.44
C ASP A 205 -5.26 2.32 -16.46
N ARG A 206 -5.64 3.62 -16.43
CA ARG A 206 -4.95 4.63 -15.64
C ARG A 206 -5.85 5.15 -14.53
N THR A 207 -5.49 4.81 -13.30
CA THR A 207 -6.16 5.27 -12.08
C THR A 207 -5.16 5.96 -11.15
N MET A 208 -5.65 6.92 -10.37
CA MET A 208 -4.90 7.58 -9.28
C MET A 208 -5.85 7.90 -8.12
N VAL A 209 -5.32 7.94 -6.92
CA VAL A 209 -6.05 8.36 -5.73
C VAL A 209 -5.70 9.81 -5.43
N MET A 210 -6.72 10.65 -5.30
CA MET A 210 -6.57 12.08 -4.98
C MET A 210 -7.21 12.39 -3.64
N ALA A 211 -6.51 13.16 -2.80
CA ALA A 211 -6.98 13.59 -1.50
C ALA A 211 -7.23 15.10 -1.47
N ASP A 212 -8.39 15.51 -0.98
CA ASP A 212 -8.61 16.90 -0.55
C ASP A 212 -7.92 17.07 0.81
N ILE A 213 -6.93 17.94 0.86
CA ILE A 213 -6.17 18.26 2.07
C ILE A 213 -6.83 19.47 2.73
N PRO A 214 -7.76 19.26 3.70
CA PRO A 214 -8.40 20.35 4.42
C PRO A 214 -7.41 20.92 5.44
N GLY A 215 -7.29 22.24 5.55
CA GLY A 215 -6.72 22.86 6.74
C GLY A 215 -5.32 23.42 6.67
N LEU A 216 -4.70 23.58 5.49
CA LEU A 216 -3.65 24.59 5.33
C LEU A 216 -4.32 25.96 5.39
N ILE A 217 -4.48 26.52 6.58
CA ILE A 217 -5.04 27.83 6.85
C ILE A 217 -4.14 28.50 7.89
N GLU A 218 -3.96 29.81 7.74
CA GLU A 218 -3.20 30.69 8.60
C GLU A 218 -3.11 30.23 10.06
N GLY A 219 -1.90 29.97 10.56
CA GLY A 219 -1.62 29.62 11.95
C GLY A 219 -1.32 28.16 12.26
N ALA A 220 -1.22 27.27 11.29
CA ALA A 220 -0.88 25.86 11.55
C ALA A 220 0.50 25.69 12.22
N HIS A 221 1.44 26.59 11.95
CA HIS A 221 2.78 26.63 12.58
C HIS A 221 2.75 27.11 14.03
N ALA A 222 1.72 27.80 14.48
CA ALA A 222 1.61 28.36 15.84
C ALA A 222 1.03 27.37 16.88
N GLY A 223 0.80 26.11 16.54
CA GLY A 223 0.32 25.07 17.46
C GLY A 223 -1.16 25.15 17.85
N VAL A 224 -1.92 26.08 17.29
CA VAL A 224 -3.36 26.29 17.56
C VAL A 224 -4.23 25.69 16.44
N GLY A 225 -3.63 25.21 15.35
CA GLY A 225 -4.30 24.60 14.21
C GLY A 225 -4.05 23.11 14.11
N LEU A 226 -4.84 22.44 13.35
CA LEU A 226 -4.88 21.00 13.03
C LEU A 226 -3.50 20.35 12.99
N GLY A 227 -3.26 19.57 14.03
CA GLY A 227 -1.98 19.08 14.49
C GLY A 227 -1.12 18.33 13.46
N HIS A 228 0.11 18.09 13.86
CA HIS A 228 1.14 17.27 13.20
C HIS A 228 0.65 15.93 12.60
N GLU A 229 -0.50 15.43 13.04
CA GLU A 229 -1.09 14.18 12.55
C GLU A 229 -1.71 14.31 11.16
N PHE A 230 -2.32 15.44 10.85
CA PHE A 230 -2.94 15.68 9.53
C PHE A 230 -1.88 15.85 8.43
N LEU A 231 -0.79 16.52 8.75
CA LEU A 231 0.30 16.77 7.82
C LEU A 231 1.10 15.50 7.48
N ARG A 232 1.05 14.47 8.35
CA ARG A 232 1.49 13.10 7.97
C ARG A 232 0.73 12.54 6.76
N HIS A 233 -0.47 13.02 6.47
CA HIS A 233 -1.22 12.57 5.30
C HIS A 233 -0.73 13.26 4.02
N VAL A 234 -0.30 14.52 4.13
CA VAL A 234 0.37 15.22 3.02
C VAL A 234 1.72 14.60 2.73
N GLU A 235 2.48 14.23 3.77
CA GLU A 235 3.75 13.49 3.65
C GLU A 235 3.60 12.20 2.83
N ARG A 236 2.39 11.69 2.68
CA ARG A 236 2.05 10.45 1.98
C ARG A 236 1.53 10.66 0.57
N THR A 237 1.54 11.87 0.03
CA THR A 237 1.23 12.16 -1.37
C THR A 237 2.51 12.28 -2.19
N ARG A 238 2.47 11.97 -3.47
CA ARG A 238 3.64 12.02 -4.36
C ARG A 238 3.70 13.30 -5.16
N VAL A 239 2.54 13.78 -5.58
CA VAL A 239 2.36 14.97 -6.43
C VAL A 239 1.36 15.90 -5.75
N LEU A 240 1.56 17.20 -5.89
CA LEU A 240 0.67 18.23 -5.38
C LEU A 240 -0.06 18.92 -6.53
N VAL A 241 -1.34 19.22 -6.35
CA VAL A 241 -2.12 20.08 -7.26
C VAL A 241 -2.60 21.28 -6.46
N HIS A 242 -2.01 22.42 -6.74
CA HIS A 242 -2.33 23.68 -6.06
C HIS A 242 -3.39 24.44 -6.81
N LEU A 243 -4.55 24.58 -6.18
CA LEU A 243 -5.70 25.26 -6.74
C LEU A 243 -5.74 26.72 -6.27
N VAL A 244 -5.76 27.63 -7.22
CA VAL A 244 -5.86 29.07 -6.96
C VAL A 244 -7.22 29.57 -7.46
N GLU A 245 -7.98 30.22 -6.59
CA GLU A 245 -9.25 30.88 -6.95
C GLU A 245 -8.94 32.25 -7.56
N PRO A 246 -9.48 32.57 -8.77
CA PRO A 246 -9.19 33.84 -9.43
C PRO A 246 -9.81 35.05 -8.75
N THR A 247 -10.93 34.85 -8.03
CA THR A 247 -11.66 35.94 -7.35
C THR A 247 -12.06 35.44 -5.96
N PRO A 248 -11.15 35.48 -4.97
CA PRO A 248 -11.44 35.05 -3.61
C PRO A 248 -12.56 35.90 -2.98
N MET A 249 -13.46 35.22 -2.27
CA MET A 249 -14.62 35.92 -1.63
C MET A 249 -14.19 36.83 -0.48
N ASP A 250 -13.02 36.60 0.11
CA ASP A 250 -12.42 37.43 1.17
C ASP A 250 -11.67 38.65 0.63
N GLY A 251 -11.62 38.85 -0.68
CA GLY A 251 -10.98 39.98 -1.34
C GLY A 251 -9.45 39.94 -1.31
N THR A 252 -8.84 38.81 -0.92
CA THR A 252 -7.39 38.64 -0.92
C THR A 252 -6.84 38.47 -2.34
N ASP A 253 -5.56 38.80 -2.53
CA ASP A 253 -4.88 38.63 -3.83
C ASP A 253 -4.57 37.16 -4.11
N PRO A 254 -4.98 36.61 -5.29
CA PRO A 254 -4.69 35.22 -5.65
C PRO A 254 -3.20 34.86 -5.65
N ILE A 255 -2.32 35.80 -6.02
CA ILE A 255 -0.87 35.56 -6.08
C ILE A 255 -0.27 35.50 -4.68
N GLU A 256 -0.70 36.41 -3.79
CA GLU A 256 -0.33 36.38 -2.38
C GLU A 256 -0.82 35.09 -1.70
N ASN A 257 -2.03 34.65 -2.02
CA ASN A 257 -2.58 33.40 -1.50
C ASN A 257 -1.76 32.18 -1.91
N TYR A 258 -1.32 32.13 -3.15
CA TYR A 258 -0.41 31.09 -3.64
C TYR A 258 0.93 31.10 -2.89
N SER A 259 1.56 32.27 -2.79
CA SER A 259 2.86 32.42 -2.15
C SER A 259 2.81 32.10 -0.66
N SER A 260 1.80 32.59 0.06
CA SER A 260 1.61 32.31 1.49
C SER A 260 1.45 30.81 1.76
N LEU A 261 0.68 30.09 0.92
CA LEU A 261 0.47 28.68 1.09
C LEU A 261 1.76 27.86 0.84
N ARG A 262 2.58 28.27 -0.13
CA ARG A 262 3.89 27.64 -0.37
C ARG A 262 4.87 27.91 0.77
N GLU A 263 4.87 29.10 1.36
CA GLU A 263 5.68 29.40 2.55
C GLU A 263 5.22 28.55 3.75
N GLU A 264 3.93 28.40 3.95
CA GLU A 264 3.38 27.56 5.02
C GLU A 264 3.78 26.10 4.87
N LEU A 265 3.71 25.53 3.65
CA LEU A 265 4.21 24.19 3.34
C LEU A 265 5.70 24.04 3.66
N LYS A 266 6.52 25.02 3.27
CA LYS A 266 7.96 25.03 3.50
C LYS A 266 8.33 25.12 4.98
N LEU A 267 7.59 25.93 5.73
CA LEU A 267 7.78 26.07 7.17
C LEU A 267 7.38 24.78 7.93
N TYR A 268 6.43 24.06 7.37
CA TYR A 268 5.97 22.80 7.95
C TYR A 268 6.97 21.67 7.67
N ASP A 269 7.24 21.39 6.40
CA ASP A 269 8.22 20.40 5.94
C ASP A 269 8.81 20.82 4.61
N ALA A 270 10.11 21.07 4.60
CA ALA A 270 10.84 21.46 3.39
C ALA A 270 10.71 20.41 2.27
N SER A 271 10.61 19.12 2.62
CA SER A 271 10.47 18.04 1.64
C SER A 271 9.14 18.08 0.88
N LEU A 272 8.08 18.63 1.49
CA LEU A 272 6.79 18.82 0.83
C LEU A 272 6.82 19.96 -0.19
N ALA A 273 7.57 21.02 0.10
CA ALA A 273 7.72 22.14 -0.80
C ALA A 273 8.59 21.81 -2.04
N GLU A 274 9.38 20.74 -1.96
CA GLU A 274 10.21 20.24 -3.06
C GLU A 274 9.50 19.23 -3.97
N ARG A 275 8.30 18.79 -3.58
CA ARG A 275 7.54 17.83 -4.39
C ARG A 275 7.09 18.41 -5.71
N PRO A 276 6.99 17.55 -6.76
CA PRO A 276 6.39 17.95 -8.02
C PRO A 276 4.99 18.53 -7.82
N GLU A 277 4.78 19.74 -8.34
CA GLU A 277 3.56 20.51 -8.17
C GLU A 277 2.98 20.90 -9.53
N ILE A 278 1.65 20.90 -9.63
CA ILE A 278 0.90 21.50 -10.72
C ILE A 278 0.09 22.65 -10.15
N VAL A 279 0.31 23.85 -10.68
CA VAL A 279 -0.49 25.02 -10.33
C VAL A 279 -1.65 25.13 -11.31
N ALA A 280 -2.88 25.27 -10.77
CA ALA A 280 -4.07 25.37 -11.59
C ALA A 280 -5.03 26.46 -11.07
N VAL A 281 -5.47 27.34 -11.94
CA VAL A 281 -6.52 28.31 -11.65
C VAL A 281 -7.88 27.62 -11.79
N SER A 282 -8.64 27.60 -10.72
CA SER A 282 -9.99 27.07 -10.69
C SER A 282 -11.01 28.07 -11.23
N LYS A 283 -12.26 27.63 -11.41
CA LYS A 283 -13.37 28.52 -11.84
C LYS A 283 -13.04 29.30 -13.13
N ALA A 284 -12.52 28.58 -14.14
CA ALA A 284 -12.12 29.16 -15.43
C ALA A 284 -13.26 29.91 -16.17
N GLU A 285 -14.50 29.74 -15.75
CA GLU A 285 -15.66 30.47 -16.23
C GLU A 285 -15.73 31.93 -15.74
N LEU A 286 -14.93 32.30 -14.75
CA LEU A 286 -14.87 33.66 -14.24
C LEU A 286 -14.01 34.58 -15.12
N PRO A 287 -14.38 35.86 -15.31
CA PRO A 287 -13.66 36.79 -16.21
C PRO A 287 -12.18 36.98 -15.86
N ASP A 288 -11.83 36.94 -14.57
CA ASP A 288 -10.47 37.18 -14.09
C ASP A 288 -9.55 35.94 -14.19
N ALA A 289 -10.09 34.75 -14.49
CA ALA A 289 -9.34 33.50 -14.47
C ALA A 289 -8.11 33.53 -15.41
N GLN A 290 -8.27 34.06 -16.64
CA GLN A 290 -7.19 34.17 -17.60
C GLN A 290 -6.07 35.10 -17.12
N ARG A 291 -6.45 36.27 -16.58
CA ARG A 291 -5.51 37.28 -16.05
C ARG A 291 -4.69 36.69 -14.90
N VAL A 292 -5.34 36.03 -13.94
CA VAL A 292 -4.69 35.41 -12.78
C VAL A 292 -3.76 34.27 -13.21
N ARG A 293 -4.17 33.46 -14.20
CA ARG A 293 -3.31 32.42 -14.77
C ARG A 293 -2.01 33.02 -15.33
N ASP A 294 -2.10 34.08 -16.15
CA ASP A 294 -0.94 34.67 -16.79
C ASP A 294 -0.01 35.35 -15.76
N GLN A 295 -0.59 35.94 -14.70
CA GLN A 295 0.17 36.51 -13.58
C GLN A 295 0.89 35.41 -12.78
N LEU A 296 0.21 34.31 -12.46
CA LEU A 296 0.82 33.17 -11.75
C LEU A 296 1.94 32.53 -12.57
N ALA A 297 1.72 32.32 -13.87
CA ALA A 297 2.76 31.79 -14.75
C ALA A 297 4.01 32.70 -14.79
N SER A 298 3.81 34.01 -14.78
CA SER A 298 4.92 34.96 -14.72
C SER A 298 5.64 34.98 -13.38
N ALA A 299 4.90 34.77 -12.28
CA ALA A 299 5.45 34.77 -10.92
C ALA A 299 6.14 33.46 -10.54
N SER A 300 5.61 32.30 -10.94
CA SER A 300 6.16 30.99 -10.63
C SER A 300 7.22 30.53 -11.62
N GLY A 301 7.19 31.03 -12.85
CA GLY A 301 8.04 30.55 -13.95
C GLY A 301 7.62 29.17 -14.48
N GLU A 302 6.48 28.66 -14.04
CA GLU A 302 5.95 27.32 -14.39
C GLU A 302 4.70 27.42 -15.27
N GLU A 303 4.35 26.32 -15.91
CA GLU A 303 3.10 26.21 -16.66
C GLU A 303 1.92 26.18 -15.69
N VAL A 304 1.01 27.14 -15.82
CA VAL A 304 -0.21 27.23 -15.01
C VAL A 304 -1.40 26.81 -15.85
N LEU A 305 -2.09 25.77 -15.40
CA LEU A 305 -3.31 25.28 -16.02
C LEU A 305 -4.53 26.07 -15.54
N GLN A 306 -5.64 25.96 -16.27
CA GLN A 306 -6.92 26.49 -15.80
C GLN A 306 -8.04 25.50 -16.06
N PHE A 307 -8.99 25.41 -15.16
CA PHE A 307 -10.13 24.49 -15.27
C PHE A 307 -11.39 25.01 -14.62
N SER A 308 -12.51 24.47 -15.05
CA SER A 308 -13.81 24.66 -14.41
C SER A 308 -14.43 23.34 -14.03
N SER A 309 -14.69 23.12 -12.75
CA SER A 309 -15.43 21.95 -12.27
C SER A 309 -16.91 21.98 -12.66
N VAL A 310 -17.46 23.17 -12.98
CA VAL A 310 -18.86 23.36 -13.38
C VAL A 310 -19.04 23.03 -14.86
N THR A 311 -18.26 23.68 -15.73
CA THR A 311 -18.39 23.51 -17.19
C THR A 311 -17.67 22.26 -17.71
N GLY A 312 -16.67 21.77 -16.99
CA GLY A 312 -15.81 20.64 -17.42
C GLY A 312 -14.60 21.07 -18.24
N GLN A 313 -14.47 22.37 -18.55
CA GLN A 313 -13.34 22.93 -19.30
C GLN A 313 -12.02 22.63 -18.57
N GLY A 314 -10.98 22.20 -19.29
CA GLY A 314 -9.64 21.98 -18.76
C GLY A 314 -9.46 20.76 -17.84
N LEU A 315 -10.55 20.10 -17.38
CA LEU A 315 -10.45 18.96 -16.44
C LEU A 315 -9.63 17.79 -17.01
N LYS A 316 -9.88 17.42 -18.26
CA LYS A 316 -9.17 16.32 -18.90
C LYS A 316 -7.68 16.59 -19.02
N GLU A 317 -7.32 17.82 -19.34
CA GLU A 317 -5.93 18.27 -19.44
C GLU A 317 -5.24 18.21 -18.07
N LEU A 318 -5.88 18.78 -17.04
CA LEU A 318 -5.38 18.73 -15.67
C LEU A 318 -5.16 17.29 -15.20
N MET A 319 -6.12 16.39 -15.41
CA MET A 319 -6.00 14.98 -14.99
C MET A 319 -4.88 14.25 -15.73
N ASN A 320 -4.75 14.45 -17.06
CA ASN A 320 -3.68 13.84 -17.84
C ASN A 320 -2.30 14.34 -17.40
N ARG A 321 -2.15 15.65 -17.18
CA ARG A 321 -0.89 16.24 -16.74
C ARG A 321 -0.50 15.75 -15.35
N THR A 322 -1.46 15.69 -14.43
CA THR A 322 -1.27 15.16 -13.08
C THR A 322 -0.81 13.70 -13.12
N TYR A 323 -1.45 12.89 -13.96
CA TYR A 323 -1.07 11.48 -14.08
C TYR A 323 0.32 11.31 -14.70
N SER A 324 0.67 12.10 -15.71
CA SER A 324 2.01 12.07 -16.33
C SER A 324 3.09 12.37 -15.30
N LEU A 325 2.92 13.44 -14.52
CA LEU A 325 3.84 13.82 -13.45
C LEU A 325 3.96 12.74 -12.37
N LEU A 326 2.86 12.07 -12.03
CA LEU A 326 2.85 10.95 -11.10
C LEU A 326 3.66 9.74 -11.62
N VAL A 327 3.59 9.46 -12.92
CA VAL A 327 4.36 8.36 -13.53
C VAL A 327 5.85 8.70 -13.51
N ASP A 328 6.22 9.91 -13.88
CA ASP A 328 7.61 10.38 -13.88
C ASP A 328 8.21 10.27 -12.47
N GLU A 329 7.46 10.68 -11.44
CA GLU A 329 7.88 10.57 -10.04
C GLU A 329 8.00 9.11 -9.57
N ARG A 330 7.08 8.23 -9.99
CA ARG A 330 7.18 6.79 -9.70
C ARG A 330 8.40 6.14 -10.34
N GLU A 331 8.82 6.59 -11.52
CA GLU A 331 10.02 6.10 -12.20
C GLU A 331 11.30 6.66 -11.57
N ALA A 332 11.31 7.92 -11.16
CA ALA A 332 12.43 8.54 -10.44
C ALA A 332 12.70 7.87 -9.10
N SER A 333 11.65 7.52 -8.34
CA SER A 333 11.73 6.82 -7.06
C SER A 333 12.19 5.35 -7.16
N ARG A 334 12.25 4.78 -8.38
CA ARG A 334 12.75 3.41 -8.64
C ARG A 334 14.23 3.33 -8.97
N ARG A 335 14.87 4.46 -9.26
CA ARG A 335 16.30 4.56 -9.58
C ARG A 335 17.12 4.88 -8.33
#